data_3f1d0c8b002ad1e8eb128be0d0074d5b
#
_entry.id   3f1d0c8b002ad1e8eb128be0d0074d5b
#
_cell.length_a   1.000
_cell.length_b   1.000
_cell.length_c   1.000
_cell.angle_alpha   90.00
_cell.angle_beta   90.00
_cell.angle_gamma   90.00
#
_symmetry.space_group_name_H-M   'P 1'
#
loop_
_entity.id
_entity.type
_entity.pdbx_description
1 polymer ?
#
loop_
_entity_poly.entity_id
_entity_poly.type
_entity_poly.pdbx_seq_one_letter_code
_entity_poly.pdbx_strand_id
1 'polypeptide(L)'
;KQKEAWRHRKKKDQGMTTVVPALQAEGLAELSQVMLSHGDEDHVGNLKTIAKHLTIRQLIIGKGMEKIPLMQEMKKRYPKIQWRLVLAGDEWKWNETTWKVLWPKGLSQAENEDSILALVAVMKQTILLTGDASEKVEEAVAHANPNLQFSILKAGHHGSRTSSGEALLTLVQPRLAFISCGKHNHYGHPSPETLARLKATGAIIFRTDQDGQIRLRLTWEKLEVTTMLTKRKKELKQ
;
A
#
# COMPACT_ATOMS: atom_id res chain seq x y z
N LYS A 1 32.44 15.10 -11.14
CA LYS A 1 32.84 14.35 -9.90
C LYS A 1 31.83 14.46 -8.75
N GLN A 2 30.91 15.41 -8.71
CA GLN A 2 29.87 15.52 -7.65
C GLN A 2 28.62 14.64 -7.88
N LYS A 3 28.36 14.13 -9.09
CA LYS A 3 27.19 13.30 -9.42
C LYS A 3 27.26 11.83 -8.96
N GLU A 4 28.40 11.36 -8.47
CA GLU A 4 28.57 9.96 -8.08
C GLU A 4 28.61 9.72 -6.57
N ALA A 5 28.79 10.76 -5.76
CA ALA A 5 28.91 10.65 -4.30
C ALA A 5 27.62 10.15 -3.60
N TRP A 6 26.44 10.26 -4.24
CA TRP A 6 25.17 9.78 -3.69
C TRP A 6 25.00 8.25 -3.88
N ARG A 7 25.66 7.64 -4.87
CA ARG A 7 25.60 6.19 -5.13
C ARG A 7 26.24 5.35 -4.02
N HIS A 8 27.13 5.95 -3.23
CA HIS A 8 27.87 5.25 -2.16
C HIS A 8 27.35 5.52 -0.73
N ARG A 9 26.31 6.35 -0.56
CA ARG A 9 25.64 6.40 0.75
C ARG A 9 24.96 5.06 0.99
N LYS A 10 25.41 4.29 1.99
CA LYS A 10 24.69 3.11 2.49
C LYS A 10 23.23 3.56 2.70
N LYS A 11 22.30 3.01 1.88
CA LYS A 11 20.87 3.21 2.12
C LYS A 11 20.61 2.83 3.58
N LYS A 12 20.10 3.77 4.37
CA LYS A 12 19.66 3.45 5.74
C LYS A 12 18.59 2.37 5.60
N ASP A 13 18.76 1.28 6.35
CA ASP A 13 17.74 0.23 6.44
C ASP A 13 16.49 0.83 7.08
N GLN A 14 15.50 1.16 6.23
CA GLN A 14 14.23 1.74 6.68
C GLN A 14 13.42 0.74 7.52
N GLY A 15 13.61 -0.55 7.29
CA GLY A 15 13.06 -1.59 8.16
C GLY A 15 13.46 -1.39 9.60
N MET A 16 14.78 -1.17 9.84
CA MET A 16 15.33 -0.96 11.19
C MET A 16 15.04 0.43 11.76
N THR A 17 15.05 1.46 10.93
CA THR A 17 14.95 2.84 11.43
C THR A 17 13.53 3.37 11.52
N THR A 18 12.59 2.72 10.84
CA THR A 18 11.21 3.23 10.72
C THR A 18 10.17 2.14 10.94
N VAL A 19 10.19 1.05 10.13
CA VAL A 19 9.09 0.08 10.11
C VAL A 19 9.04 -0.74 11.40
N VAL A 20 10.12 -1.39 11.77
CA VAL A 20 10.19 -2.23 12.98
C VAL A 20 9.91 -1.42 14.25
N PRO A 21 10.56 -0.24 14.47
CA PRO A 21 10.24 0.58 15.63
C PRO A 21 8.78 1.05 15.68
N ALA A 22 8.18 1.40 14.54
CA ALA A 22 6.78 1.81 14.50
C ALA A 22 5.83 0.67 14.88
N LEU A 23 6.06 -0.54 14.37
CA LEU A 23 5.27 -1.72 14.73
C LEU A 23 5.44 -2.11 16.20
N GLN A 24 6.67 -2.06 16.73
CA GLN A 24 6.95 -2.34 18.14
C GLN A 24 6.32 -1.29 19.07
N ALA A 25 6.29 -0.03 18.66
CA ALA A 25 5.62 1.04 19.42
C ALA A 25 4.09 0.81 19.54
N GLU A 26 3.48 0.08 18.60
CA GLU A 26 2.10 -0.38 18.67
C GLU A 26 1.94 -1.69 19.48
N GLY A 27 3.03 -2.20 20.11
CA GLY A 27 3.02 -3.43 20.89
C GLY A 27 3.05 -4.72 20.05
N LEU A 28 3.37 -4.62 18.76
CA LEU A 28 3.38 -5.79 17.88
C LEU A 28 4.71 -6.52 17.93
N ALA A 29 4.69 -7.78 18.32
CA ALA A 29 5.81 -8.73 18.21
C ALA A 29 5.60 -9.73 17.06
N GLU A 30 4.38 -9.78 16.53
CA GLU A 30 3.96 -10.70 15.50
C GLU A 30 3.06 -9.99 14.49
N LEU A 31 3.21 -10.37 13.21
CA LEU A 31 2.37 -9.96 12.10
C LEU A 31 1.60 -11.17 11.60
N SER A 32 0.29 -11.18 11.80
CA SER A 32 -0.55 -12.28 11.36
C SER A 32 -0.56 -12.42 9.84
N GLN A 33 -0.60 -11.28 9.13
CA GLN A 33 -0.53 -11.23 7.67
C GLN A 33 0.36 -10.07 7.22
N VAL A 34 1.18 -10.31 6.21
CA VAL A 34 1.94 -9.30 5.47
C VAL A 34 1.60 -9.47 3.99
N MET A 35 1.08 -8.43 3.37
CA MET A 35 0.82 -8.42 1.94
C MET A 35 1.86 -7.55 1.23
N LEU A 36 2.47 -8.09 0.18
CA LEU A 36 3.38 -7.37 -0.71
C LEU A 36 2.68 -7.17 -2.04
N SER A 37 2.61 -5.93 -2.50
CA SER A 37 1.91 -5.60 -3.74
C SER A 37 2.62 -6.12 -4.98
N HIS A 38 3.94 -5.91 -5.07
CA HIS A 38 4.81 -6.32 -6.18
C HIS A 38 6.25 -6.44 -5.70
N GLY A 39 7.22 -6.64 -6.61
CA GLY A 39 8.59 -7.03 -6.29
C GLY A 39 9.63 -5.94 -6.16
N ASP A 40 9.28 -4.66 -6.33
CA ASP A 40 10.22 -3.55 -6.29
C ASP A 40 10.82 -3.35 -4.90
N GLU A 41 12.08 -2.90 -4.86
CA GLU A 41 12.90 -2.81 -3.66
C GLU A 41 12.27 -1.96 -2.54
N ASP A 42 11.56 -0.91 -2.87
CA ASP A 42 10.87 -0.04 -1.91
C ASP A 42 9.60 -0.68 -1.31
N HIS A 43 9.10 -1.76 -1.92
CA HIS A 43 7.98 -2.56 -1.41
C HIS A 43 8.42 -3.84 -0.70
N VAL A 44 9.47 -4.50 -1.16
CA VAL A 44 9.92 -5.78 -0.57
C VAL A 44 11.24 -5.70 0.19
N GLY A 45 12.03 -4.65 0.00
CA GLY A 45 13.40 -4.57 0.53
C GLY A 45 13.51 -4.66 2.04
N ASN A 46 12.48 -4.25 2.78
CA ASN A 46 12.46 -4.33 4.24
C ASN A 46 11.99 -5.67 4.79
N LEU A 47 11.51 -6.61 3.94
CA LEU A 47 10.89 -7.86 4.39
C LEU A 47 11.84 -8.72 5.25
N LYS A 48 13.10 -8.84 4.83
CA LYS A 48 14.11 -9.59 5.60
C LYS A 48 14.34 -9.01 6.99
N THR A 49 14.43 -7.70 7.07
CA THR A 49 14.61 -6.98 8.34
C THR A 49 13.38 -7.16 9.24
N ILE A 50 12.19 -7.04 8.68
CA ILE A 50 10.93 -7.27 9.43
C ILE A 50 10.90 -8.71 9.95
N ALA A 51 11.13 -9.71 9.10
CA ALA A 51 11.09 -11.12 9.47
C ALA A 51 12.20 -11.53 10.48
N LYS A 52 13.28 -10.76 10.58
CA LYS A 52 14.33 -10.95 11.60
C LYS A 52 13.88 -10.50 12.98
N HIS A 53 13.02 -9.49 13.07
CA HIS A 53 12.67 -8.82 14.33
C HIS A 53 11.23 -9.09 14.79
N LEU A 54 10.37 -9.52 13.89
CA LEU A 54 8.96 -9.82 14.14
C LEU A 54 8.58 -11.16 13.52
N THR A 55 7.75 -11.92 14.20
CA THR A 55 7.20 -13.16 13.63
C THR A 55 6.20 -12.82 12.55
N ILE A 56 6.39 -13.36 11.34
CA ILE A 56 5.39 -13.28 10.25
C ILE A 56 4.69 -14.63 10.16
N ARG A 57 3.38 -14.67 10.33
CA ARG A 57 2.58 -15.90 10.21
C ARG A 57 2.26 -16.24 8.77
N GLN A 58 1.80 -15.25 8.02
CA GLN A 58 1.40 -15.45 6.62
C GLN A 58 1.93 -14.33 5.75
N LEU A 59 2.44 -14.70 4.58
CA LEU A 59 2.84 -13.78 3.51
C LEU A 59 1.88 -13.94 2.34
N ILE A 60 1.28 -12.81 1.89
CA ILE A 60 0.33 -12.74 0.79
C ILE A 60 1.02 -12.02 -0.36
N ILE A 61 1.09 -12.66 -1.52
CA ILE A 61 1.75 -12.14 -2.72
C ILE A 61 0.96 -12.50 -3.98
N GLY A 62 1.12 -11.77 -5.07
CA GLY A 62 0.59 -12.14 -6.37
C GLY A 62 1.16 -13.49 -6.83
N LYS A 63 0.30 -14.35 -7.39
CA LYS A 63 0.73 -15.66 -7.92
C LYS A 63 1.74 -15.45 -9.05
N GLY A 64 2.91 -16.06 -8.93
CA GLY A 64 4.07 -15.87 -9.81
C GLY A 64 5.22 -15.16 -9.11
N MET A 65 4.93 -14.24 -8.18
CA MET A 65 5.93 -13.50 -7.42
C MET A 65 6.77 -14.41 -6.51
N GLU A 66 6.28 -15.58 -6.14
CA GLU A 66 7.04 -16.57 -5.35
C GLU A 66 8.32 -17.07 -6.04
N LYS A 67 8.46 -16.79 -7.34
CA LYS A 67 9.62 -17.19 -8.15
C LYS A 67 10.79 -16.22 -8.05
N ILE A 68 10.59 -14.98 -7.58
CA ILE A 68 11.70 -14.04 -7.46
C ILE A 68 12.70 -14.49 -6.38
N PRO A 69 14.00 -14.16 -6.55
CA PRO A 69 15.05 -14.65 -5.66
C PRO A 69 14.81 -14.36 -4.18
N LEU A 70 14.31 -13.16 -3.87
CA LEU A 70 14.01 -12.77 -2.50
C LEU A 70 12.97 -13.70 -1.86
N MET A 71 11.89 -14.04 -2.57
CA MET A 71 10.83 -14.90 -2.03
C MET A 71 11.31 -16.34 -1.84
N GLN A 72 12.16 -16.84 -2.75
CA GLN A 72 12.79 -18.15 -2.61
C GLN A 72 13.71 -18.19 -1.38
N GLU A 73 14.51 -17.16 -1.16
CA GLU A 73 15.33 -17.03 0.04
C GLU A 73 14.49 -16.99 1.32
N MET A 74 13.40 -16.19 1.30
CA MET A 74 12.47 -16.08 2.44
C MET A 74 11.84 -17.44 2.77
N LYS A 75 11.41 -18.19 1.76
CA LYS A 75 10.82 -19.53 1.94
C LYS A 75 11.82 -20.51 2.56
N LYS A 76 13.07 -20.45 2.12
CA LYS A 76 14.15 -21.29 2.67
C LYS A 76 14.50 -20.91 4.12
N ARG A 77 14.60 -19.61 4.40
CA ARG A 77 15.06 -19.10 5.70
C ARG A 77 13.96 -19.14 6.77
N TYR A 78 12.72 -18.96 6.38
CA TYR A 78 11.57 -18.88 7.28
C TYR A 78 10.49 -19.90 6.88
N PRO A 79 10.75 -21.22 7.00
CA PRO A 79 9.86 -22.27 6.50
C PRO A 79 8.50 -22.34 7.22
N LYS A 80 8.36 -21.67 8.36
CA LYS A 80 7.10 -21.61 9.13
C LYS A 80 6.13 -20.57 8.62
N ILE A 81 6.56 -19.64 7.76
CA ILE A 81 5.67 -18.64 7.14
C ILE A 81 4.73 -19.38 6.19
N GLN A 82 3.43 -19.19 6.38
CA GLN A 82 2.42 -19.65 5.44
C GLN A 82 2.38 -18.72 4.22
N TRP A 83 2.21 -19.27 3.03
CA TRP A 83 2.17 -18.52 1.79
C TRP A 83 0.78 -18.56 1.20
N ARG A 84 0.22 -17.38 0.91
CA ARG A 84 -1.00 -17.22 0.13
C ARG A 84 -0.67 -16.53 -1.19
N LEU A 85 -0.86 -17.26 -2.29
CA LEU A 85 -0.69 -16.73 -3.64
C LEU A 85 -2.06 -16.31 -4.14
N VAL A 86 -2.20 -15.04 -4.56
CA VAL A 86 -3.50 -14.47 -4.92
C VAL A 86 -3.56 -13.98 -6.35
N LEU A 87 -4.78 -14.02 -6.92
CA LEU A 87 -5.18 -13.46 -8.21
C LEU A 87 -6.49 -12.70 -8.08
N ALA A 88 -6.83 -11.94 -9.10
CA ALA A 88 -8.14 -11.27 -9.18
C ALA A 88 -9.28 -12.29 -9.01
N GLY A 89 -10.24 -11.96 -8.16
CA GLY A 89 -11.36 -12.80 -7.77
C GLY A 89 -11.16 -13.54 -6.44
N ASP A 90 -9.93 -13.63 -5.93
CA ASP A 90 -9.71 -14.23 -4.61
C ASP A 90 -10.29 -13.34 -3.51
N GLU A 91 -11.01 -13.98 -2.59
CA GLU A 91 -11.61 -13.32 -1.44
C GLU A 91 -11.33 -14.12 -0.16
N TRP A 92 -11.18 -13.42 0.97
CA TRP A 92 -11.09 -14.05 2.29
C TRP A 92 -11.52 -13.09 3.39
N LYS A 93 -11.91 -13.66 4.50
CA LYS A 93 -12.13 -12.93 5.76
C LYS A 93 -10.95 -13.13 6.68
N TRP A 94 -10.59 -12.06 7.38
CA TRP A 94 -9.62 -12.10 8.45
C TRP A 94 -10.05 -11.12 9.55
N ASN A 95 -10.37 -11.66 10.71
CA ASN A 95 -11.04 -10.91 11.79
C ASN A 95 -12.27 -10.14 11.25
N GLU A 96 -12.37 -8.86 11.55
CA GLU A 96 -13.46 -7.98 11.13
C GLU A 96 -13.30 -7.45 9.69
N THR A 97 -12.32 -7.95 8.94
CA THR A 97 -12.05 -7.48 7.57
C THR A 97 -12.42 -8.52 6.53
N THR A 98 -12.95 -8.05 5.40
CA THR A 98 -13.11 -8.86 4.18
C THR A 98 -12.19 -8.28 3.11
N TRP A 99 -11.39 -9.15 2.51
CA TRP A 99 -10.43 -8.82 1.47
C TRP A 99 -10.90 -9.39 0.15
N LYS A 100 -10.80 -8.58 -0.91
CA LYS A 100 -11.07 -8.97 -2.29
C LYS A 100 -9.95 -8.48 -3.17
N VAL A 101 -9.34 -9.37 -3.94
CA VAL A 101 -8.30 -9.03 -4.92
C VAL A 101 -8.97 -8.67 -6.24
N LEU A 102 -8.65 -7.50 -6.77
CA LEU A 102 -9.16 -7.00 -8.06
C LEU A 102 -8.14 -7.18 -9.19
N TRP A 103 -6.85 -7.28 -8.86
CA TRP A 103 -5.72 -7.46 -9.76
C TRP A 103 -4.56 -8.13 -9.02
N PRO A 104 -3.64 -8.89 -9.68
CA PRO A 104 -3.55 -9.17 -11.12
C PRO A 104 -4.49 -10.29 -11.59
N LYS A 105 -4.84 -10.30 -12.90
CA LYS A 105 -5.65 -11.36 -13.53
C LYS A 105 -4.81 -12.57 -13.95
N GLY A 106 -3.51 -12.40 -14.11
CA GLY A 106 -2.58 -13.43 -14.57
C GLY A 106 -1.39 -13.61 -13.64
N LEU A 107 -0.44 -14.47 -14.05
CA LEU A 107 0.78 -14.68 -13.29
C LEU A 107 1.61 -13.39 -13.23
N SER A 108 1.94 -12.98 -12.04
CA SER A 108 2.78 -11.81 -11.78
C SER A 108 4.23 -12.06 -12.21
N GLN A 109 4.81 -11.04 -12.87
CA GLN A 109 6.25 -10.91 -13.09
C GLN A 109 6.92 -10.10 -11.98
N ALA A 110 6.15 -9.74 -10.95
CA ALA A 110 6.56 -8.91 -9.81
C ALA A 110 6.86 -7.43 -10.16
N GLU A 111 6.35 -6.95 -11.27
CA GLU A 111 6.48 -5.56 -11.73
C GLU A 111 5.32 -4.68 -11.21
N ASN A 112 5.42 -3.36 -11.40
CA ASN A 112 4.40 -2.38 -10.99
C ASN A 112 3.00 -2.72 -11.54
N GLU A 113 2.93 -3.10 -12.82
CA GLU A 113 1.68 -3.46 -13.49
C GLU A 113 1.02 -4.74 -12.92
N ASP A 114 1.78 -5.52 -12.17
CA ASP A 114 1.32 -6.73 -11.47
C ASP A 114 0.98 -6.46 -10.00
N SER A 115 1.00 -5.20 -9.57
CA SER A 115 0.66 -4.83 -8.19
C SER A 115 -0.68 -5.41 -7.79
N ILE A 116 -0.74 -5.99 -6.59
CA ILE A 116 -2.03 -6.40 -6.02
C ILE A 116 -2.89 -5.17 -5.79
N LEU A 117 -4.01 -5.07 -6.49
CA LEU A 117 -5.09 -4.17 -6.12
C LEU A 117 -6.05 -4.93 -5.22
N ALA A 118 -6.17 -4.49 -3.99
CA ALA A 118 -7.03 -5.13 -3.00
C ALA A 118 -8.06 -4.17 -2.43
N LEU A 119 -9.30 -4.62 -2.41
CA LEU A 119 -10.40 -3.96 -1.72
C LEU A 119 -10.54 -4.56 -0.32
N VAL A 120 -10.50 -3.72 0.70
CA VAL A 120 -10.60 -4.14 2.09
C VAL A 120 -11.85 -3.52 2.69
N ALA A 121 -12.84 -4.34 3.00
CA ALA A 121 -14.02 -3.92 3.74
C ALA A 121 -13.81 -4.14 5.24
N VAL A 122 -14.04 -3.11 6.04
CA VAL A 122 -13.95 -3.13 7.49
C VAL A 122 -15.01 -2.22 8.09
N MET A 123 -15.87 -2.76 8.95
CA MET A 123 -17.01 -2.02 9.50
C MET A 123 -17.86 -1.43 8.36
N LYS A 124 -18.05 -0.11 8.32
CA LYS A 124 -18.78 0.62 7.27
C LYS A 124 -17.87 1.23 6.20
N GLN A 125 -16.58 0.93 6.22
CA GLN A 125 -15.60 1.52 5.31
C GLN A 125 -15.07 0.50 4.32
N THR A 126 -14.72 0.98 3.16
CA THR A 126 -14.06 0.20 2.12
C THR A 126 -12.81 0.96 1.69
N ILE A 127 -11.67 0.28 1.70
CA ILE A 127 -10.36 0.82 1.39
C ILE A 127 -9.85 0.15 0.13
N LEU A 128 -9.45 0.94 -0.87
CA LEU A 128 -8.73 0.43 -2.02
C LEU A 128 -7.22 0.64 -1.83
N LEU A 129 -6.47 -0.46 -1.90
CA LEU A 129 -5.02 -0.50 -1.94
C LEU A 129 -4.61 -0.78 -3.39
N THR A 130 -3.80 0.08 -4.00
CA THR A 130 -3.49 0.00 -5.44
C THR A 130 -2.04 -0.40 -5.74
N GLY A 131 -1.20 -0.56 -4.71
CA GLY A 131 0.24 -0.77 -4.93
C GLY A 131 0.82 0.35 -5.78
N ASP A 132 1.59 -0.03 -6.81
CA ASP A 132 2.18 0.89 -7.78
C ASP A 132 1.62 0.70 -9.20
N ALA A 133 0.41 0.14 -9.28
CA ALA A 133 -0.31 -0.01 -10.54
C ALA A 133 -0.49 1.32 -11.26
N SER A 134 -0.37 1.26 -12.59
CA SER A 134 -0.62 2.42 -13.45
C SER A 134 -2.11 2.70 -13.63
N GLU A 135 -2.41 3.88 -14.17
CA GLU A 135 -3.78 4.26 -14.55
C GLU A 135 -4.42 3.29 -15.55
N LYS A 136 -3.63 2.60 -16.39
CA LYS A 136 -4.13 1.55 -17.31
C LYS A 136 -4.69 0.34 -16.56
N VAL A 137 -4.00 -0.09 -15.51
CA VAL A 137 -4.48 -1.18 -14.64
C VAL A 137 -5.71 -0.72 -13.87
N GLU A 138 -5.68 0.49 -13.33
CA GLU A 138 -6.81 1.07 -12.60
C GLU A 138 -8.06 1.19 -13.50
N GLU A 139 -7.90 1.61 -14.76
CA GLU A 139 -8.96 1.65 -15.76
C GLU A 139 -9.51 0.26 -16.08
N ALA A 140 -8.64 -0.74 -16.28
CA ALA A 140 -9.05 -2.11 -16.51
C ALA A 140 -9.84 -2.69 -15.32
N VAL A 141 -9.45 -2.33 -14.09
CA VAL A 141 -10.17 -2.71 -12.86
C VAL A 141 -11.52 -1.98 -12.78
N ALA A 142 -11.58 -0.67 -13.08
CA ALA A 142 -12.80 0.10 -13.09
C ALA A 142 -13.83 -0.45 -14.10
N HIS A 143 -13.40 -0.75 -15.32
CA HIS A 143 -14.25 -1.35 -16.36
C HIS A 143 -14.76 -2.74 -15.98
N ALA A 144 -13.91 -3.56 -15.33
CA ALA A 144 -14.31 -4.90 -14.89
C ALA A 144 -15.25 -4.87 -13.67
N ASN A 145 -15.31 -3.76 -12.94
CA ASN A 145 -16.07 -3.60 -11.70
C ASN A 145 -16.89 -2.29 -11.73
N PRO A 146 -17.91 -2.14 -12.59
CA PRO A 146 -18.66 -0.89 -12.75
C PRO A 146 -19.41 -0.45 -11.49
N ASN A 147 -19.64 -1.36 -10.55
CA ASN A 147 -20.26 -1.08 -9.26
C ASN A 147 -19.23 -0.99 -8.11
N LEU A 148 -17.95 -0.80 -8.44
CA LEU A 148 -16.90 -0.65 -7.43
C LEU A 148 -17.18 0.56 -6.54
N GLN A 149 -17.14 0.33 -5.23
CA GLN A 149 -17.33 1.37 -4.23
C GLN A 149 -16.21 1.29 -3.19
N PHE A 150 -15.58 2.41 -2.91
CA PHE A 150 -14.67 2.55 -1.77
C PHE A 150 -14.68 4.00 -1.27
N SER A 151 -14.48 4.16 0.02
CA SER A 151 -14.47 5.49 0.67
C SER A 151 -13.05 6.02 0.91
N ILE A 152 -12.07 5.13 0.89
CA ILE A 152 -10.68 5.41 1.23
C ILE A 152 -9.77 4.86 0.14
N LEU A 153 -8.87 5.70 -0.37
CA LEU A 153 -7.87 5.34 -1.37
C LEU A 153 -6.46 5.42 -0.78
N LYS A 154 -5.67 4.35 -0.87
CA LYS A 154 -4.22 4.45 -0.87
C LYS A 154 -3.80 4.74 -2.32
N ALA A 155 -3.44 5.99 -2.60
CA ALA A 155 -3.03 6.41 -3.94
C ALA A 155 -1.87 5.57 -4.48
N GLY A 156 -1.96 5.18 -5.74
CA GLY A 156 -0.99 4.32 -6.40
C GLY A 156 0.36 5.01 -6.61
N HIS A 157 1.40 4.21 -6.70
CA HIS A 157 2.75 4.58 -7.12
C HIS A 157 3.24 5.90 -6.48
N HIS A 158 3.09 5.99 -5.15
CA HIS A 158 3.48 7.14 -4.33
C HIS A 158 2.91 8.49 -4.79
N GLY A 159 1.82 8.47 -5.56
CA GLY A 159 1.23 9.66 -6.20
C GLY A 159 1.92 10.04 -7.52
N SER A 160 2.48 9.08 -8.25
CA SER A 160 2.99 9.27 -9.61
C SER A 160 1.91 9.85 -10.53
N ARG A 161 2.31 10.63 -11.53
CA ARG A 161 1.38 11.16 -12.55
C ARG A 161 0.68 10.07 -13.35
N THR A 162 1.25 8.86 -13.38
CA THR A 162 0.74 7.69 -14.12
C THR A 162 -0.16 6.79 -13.28
N SER A 163 -0.61 7.23 -12.10
CA SER A 163 -1.50 6.49 -11.20
C SER A 163 -2.62 7.38 -10.68
N SER A 164 -3.61 6.80 -10.02
CA SER A 164 -4.82 7.50 -9.56
C SER A 164 -5.51 8.22 -10.73
N GLY A 165 -5.82 7.43 -11.78
CA GLY A 165 -6.36 7.90 -13.05
C GLY A 165 -7.80 8.37 -12.96
N GLU A 166 -8.24 9.18 -13.94
CA GLU A 166 -9.59 9.76 -13.98
C GLU A 166 -10.68 8.71 -14.02
N ALA A 167 -10.48 7.61 -14.76
CA ALA A 167 -11.49 6.55 -14.89
C ALA A 167 -11.87 5.95 -13.53
N LEU A 168 -10.85 5.61 -12.70
CA LEU A 168 -11.09 5.09 -11.36
C LEU A 168 -11.68 6.16 -10.43
N LEU A 169 -11.13 7.36 -10.44
CA LEU A 169 -11.53 8.44 -9.52
C LEU A 169 -12.95 8.97 -9.83
N THR A 170 -13.33 9.04 -11.10
CA THR A 170 -14.68 9.46 -11.50
C THR A 170 -15.73 8.42 -11.09
N LEU A 171 -15.37 7.13 -11.19
CA LEU A 171 -16.27 6.04 -10.80
C LEU A 171 -16.61 6.08 -9.31
N VAL A 172 -15.63 6.41 -8.44
CA VAL A 172 -15.79 6.17 -7.00
C VAL A 172 -15.80 7.43 -6.14
N GLN A 173 -15.03 8.47 -6.48
CA GLN A 173 -14.92 9.72 -5.71
C GLN A 173 -14.61 9.45 -4.21
N PRO A 174 -13.40 8.99 -3.86
CA PRO A 174 -13.06 8.64 -2.49
C PRO A 174 -13.15 9.86 -1.54
N ARG A 175 -13.61 9.65 -0.32
CA ARG A 175 -13.66 10.69 0.73
C ARG A 175 -12.27 11.02 1.29
N LEU A 176 -11.39 10.02 1.36
CA LEU A 176 -10.02 10.14 1.87
C LEU A 176 -9.03 9.55 0.86
N ALA A 177 -7.91 10.23 0.68
CA ALA A 177 -6.78 9.73 -0.08
C ALA A 177 -5.50 9.79 0.76
N PHE A 178 -4.78 8.68 0.83
CA PHE A 178 -3.50 8.56 1.52
C PHE A 178 -2.38 8.37 0.51
N ILE A 179 -1.35 9.20 0.59
CA ILE A 179 -0.16 9.14 -0.27
C ILE A 179 1.05 8.82 0.59
N SER A 180 1.68 7.67 0.35
CA SER A 180 2.94 7.28 0.98
C SER A 180 4.09 7.70 0.07
N CYS A 181 4.83 8.74 0.42
CA CYS A 181 5.97 9.22 -0.34
C CYS A 181 7.04 9.79 0.60
N GLY A 182 8.29 9.72 0.16
CA GLY A 182 9.42 10.24 0.94
C GLY A 182 9.53 11.75 0.86
N LYS A 183 9.92 12.39 1.95
CA LYS A 183 10.32 13.80 1.93
C LYS A 183 11.58 13.96 1.06
N HIS A 184 11.55 14.91 0.14
CA HIS A 184 12.65 15.14 -0.82
C HIS A 184 12.97 13.91 -1.70
N ASN A 185 11.95 13.13 -2.10
CA ASN A 185 12.15 12.05 -3.05
C ASN A 185 12.57 12.58 -4.43
N HIS A 186 13.41 11.79 -5.11
CA HIS A 186 13.98 12.21 -6.40
C HIS A 186 12.99 12.12 -7.57
N TYR A 187 11.86 11.45 -7.38
CA TYR A 187 10.84 11.23 -8.41
C TYR A 187 9.87 12.40 -8.55
N GLY A 188 9.89 13.36 -7.60
CA GLY A 188 8.94 14.47 -7.55
C GLY A 188 7.53 14.04 -7.15
N HIS A 189 7.40 12.91 -6.45
CA HIS A 189 6.11 12.42 -5.98
C HIS A 189 5.68 13.10 -4.67
N PRO A 190 4.37 13.35 -4.48
CA PRO A 190 3.29 13.16 -5.47
C PRO A 190 3.32 14.25 -6.54
N SER A 191 2.96 13.88 -7.76
CA SER A 191 2.92 14.80 -8.89
C SER A 191 1.80 15.85 -8.72
N PRO A 192 1.97 17.07 -9.27
CA PRO A 192 0.91 18.07 -9.26
C PRO A 192 -0.37 17.60 -9.94
N GLU A 193 -0.27 16.82 -11.01
CA GLU A 193 -1.39 16.29 -11.78
C GLU A 193 -2.20 15.31 -10.93
N THR A 194 -1.54 14.38 -10.24
CA THR A 194 -2.23 13.42 -9.34
C THR A 194 -2.90 14.15 -8.18
N LEU A 195 -2.24 15.16 -7.60
CA LEU A 195 -2.85 15.98 -6.57
C LEU A 195 -4.08 16.75 -7.08
N ALA A 196 -4.03 17.25 -8.33
CA ALA A 196 -5.17 17.93 -8.94
C ALA A 196 -6.35 16.98 -9.14
N ARG A 197 -6.10 15.78 -9.70
CA ARG A 197 -7.15 14.75 -9.86
C ARG A 197 -7.79 14.36 -8.53
N LEU A 198 -6.98 14.08 -7.51
CA LEU A 198 -7.50 13.72 -6.18
C LEU A 198 -8.29 14.87 -5.54
N LYS A 199 -7.84 16.13 -5.68
CA LYS A 199 -8.59 17.30 -5.20
C LYS A 199 -9.92 17.47 -5.92
N ALA A 200 -9.98 17.21 -7.21
CA ALA A 200 -11.20 17.30 -8.02
C ALA A 200 -12.31 16.34 -7.54
N THR A 201 -11.94 15.20 -6.91
CA THR A 201 -12.94 14.30 -6.29
C THR A 201 -13.51 14.83 -4.98
N GLY A 202 -12.97 15.92 -4.42
CA GLY A 202 -13.32 16.40 -3.08
C GLY A 202 -12.63 15.62 -1.95
N ALA A 203 -11.70 14.72 -2.25
CA ALA A 203 -11.01 13.91 -1.25
C ALA A 203 -10.16 14.77 -0.29
N ILE A 204 -10.20 14.42 1.00
CA ILE A 204 -9.25 14.94 1.97
C ILE A 204 -7.95 14.16 1.81
N ILE A 205 -6.88 14.85 1.46
CA ILE A 205 -5.58 14.23 1.15
C ILE A 205 -4.66 14.31 2.37
N PHE A 206 -4.04 13.16 2.71
CA PHE A 206 -2.97 13.03 3.70
C PHE A 206 -1.72 12.47 3.02
N ARG A 207 -0.54 13.05 3.34
CA ARG A 207 0.73 12.74 2.68
C ARG A 207 1.83 12.53 3.71
N THR A 208 2.55 11.40 3.62
CA THR A 208 3.60 11.08 4.60
C THR A 208 4.80 12.02 4.55
N ASP A 209 5.11 12.64 3.40
CA ASP A 209 6.19 13.62 3.26
C ASP A 209 5.93 14.94 4.02
N GLN A 210 4.66 15.26 4.25
CA GLN A 210 4.21 16.45 4.99
C GLN A 210 3.73 16.10 6.40
N ASP A 211 2.90 15.07 6.51
CA ASP A 211 2.16 14.72 7.72
C ASP A 211 2.96 13.76 8.64
N GLY A 212 4.03 13.14 8.13
CA GLY A 212 4.75 12.09 8.83
C GLY A 212 3.93 10.80 8.92
N GLN A 213 3.96 10.13 10.07
CA GLN A 213 3.10 8.97 10.29
C GLN A 213 1.63 9.39 10.26
N ILE A 214 0.83 8.65 9.52
CA ILE A 214 -0.63 8.84 9.44
C ILE A 214 -1.28 7.61 10.06
N ARG A 215 -2.14 7.84 11.04
CA ARG A 215 -2.91 6.79 11.71
C ARG A 215 -4.38 6.95 11.37
N LEU A 216 -4.97 5.89 10.85
CA LEU A 216 -6.41 5.76 10.64
C LEU A 216 -6.99 4.85 11.71
N ARG A 217 -7.92 5.34 12.50
CA ARG A 217 -8.67 4.57 13.48
C ARG A 217 -10.13 4.49 13.07
N LEU A 218 -10.64 3.28 13.00
CA LEU A 218 -12.03 2.98 12.68
C LEU A 218 -12.75 2.47 13.93
N THR A 219 -13.95 2.97 14.16
CA THR A 219 -14.91 2.46 15.13
C THR A 219 -16.27 2.41 14.44
N TRP A 220 -17.27 1.75 15.03
CA TRP A 220 -18.63 1.70 14.45
C TRP A 220 -19.29 3.08 14.31
N GLU A 221 -18.85 4.07 15.08
CA GLU A 221 -19.43 5.41 15.10
C GLU A 221 -18.69 6.41 14.23
N LYS A 222 -17.37 6.29 14.22
CA LYS A 222 -16.51 7.28 13.55
C LYS A 222 -15.25 6.69 12.94
N LEU A 223 -14.76 7.44 11.97
CA LEU A 223 -13.44 7.30 11.38
C LEU A 223 -12.59 8.49 11.85
N GLU A 224 -11.43 8.21 12.41
CA GLU A 224 -10.50 9.23 12.89
C GLU A 224 -9.15 9.09 12.17
N VAL A 225 -8.65 10.19 11.60
CA VAL A 225 -7.30 10.29 11.04
C VAL A 225 -6.49 11.24 11.90
N THR A 226 -5.31 10.78 12.34
CA THR A 226 -4.34 11.59 13.07
C THR A 226 -2.98 11.55 12.38
N THR A 227 -2.24 12.65 12.46
CA THR A 227 -0.93 12.78 11.84
C THR A 227 0.12 13.20 12.86
N MET A 228 1.36 12.73 12.68
CA MET A 228 2.43 12.93 13.65
C MET A 228 3.06 14.34 13.55
N LEU A 229 3.42 14.78 12.34
CA LEU A 229 4.17 16.03 12.16
C LEU A 229 3.26 17.27 12.18
N THR A 230 2.19 17.24 11.40
CA THR A 230 1.27 18.39 11.29
C THR A 230 0.23 18.42 12.41
N LYS A 231 0.18 17.37 13.26
CA LYS A 231 -0.81 17.22 14.34
C LYS A 231 -2.26 17.41 13.87
N ARG A 232 -2.53 17.16 12.58
CA ARG A 232 -3.89 17.20 12.04
C ARG A 232 -4.71 16.09 12.67
N LYS A 233 -5.91 16.44 13.05
CA LYS A 233 -6.94 15.48 13.48
C LYS A 233 -8.18 15.70 12.63
N LYS A 234 -8.69 14.63 12.02
CA LYS A 234 -9.93 14.67 11.25
C LYS A 234 -10.83 13.55 11.72
N GLU A 235 -12.03 13.90 12.11
CA GLU A 235 -13.10 12.95 12.44
C GLU A 235 -14.19 13.03 11.38
N LEU A 236 -14.66 11.90 10.94
CA LEU A 236 -15.76 11.75 10.00
C LEU A 236 -16.77 10.76 10.58
N LYS A 237 -18.05 11.12 10.55
CA LYS A 237 -19.13 10.18 10.88
C LYS A 237 -19.18 9.07 9.83
N GLN A 238 -19.41 7.86 10.29
CA GLN A 238 -19.60 6.69 9.44
C GLN A 238 -21.04 6.59 8.94
#